data_aadc89ffa7653c0f784fe850a2de2ed0
#
_entry.id   aadc89ffa7653c0f784fe850a2de2ed0
#
_cell.length_a   1.000
_cell.length_b   1.000
_cell.length_c   1.000
_cell.angle_alpha   90.00
_cell.angle_beta   90.00
_cell.angle_gamma   90.00
#
_symmetry.space_group_name_H-M   'P 1'
#
loop_
_entity.id
_entity.type
_entity.pdbx_description
1 polymer ?
#
loop_
_entity_poly.entity_id
_entity_poly.type
_entity_poly.pdbx_seq_one_letter_code
_entity_poly.pdbx_strand_id
1 'polypeptide(L)'
;ILITLNRAFYGFYMGGDTGYLRGREKPDNFQIIEEILKREEIQVTEGDILYMIMLLNASKKIKGISLENTIEDRKIMMATQSLIQEFCRITKIDMKIGQDISTQIMMHLKVAIYRLKNHIEIENPLMEDIKYSSLFVYEITKKILKEYEAMFDVVFPETEIAYTTMYFETLFQENYNMNLTVNVIVVCNSGLSTA
;
A
#
# COMPACT_ATOMS: atom_id res chain seq x y z
N ILE A 1 -15.24 0.55 10.25
CA ILE A 1 -16.08 1.47 11.04
C ILE A 1 -17.44 0.85 11.31
N LEU A 2 -18.22 0.47 10.29
CA LEU A 2 -19.55 -0.12 10.49
C LEU A 2 -19.50 -1.37 11.38
N ILE A 3 -18.51 -2.25 11.17
CA ILE A 3 -18.31 -3.44 12.00
C ILE A 3 -17.97 -3.04 13.46
N THR A 4 -17.13 -2.02 13.65
CA THR A 4 -16.75 -1.54 14.99
C THR A 4 -17.98 -0.98 15.73
N LEU A 5 -18.78 -0.16 15.06
CA LEU A 5 -20.01 0.37 15.61
C LEU A 5 -21.04 -0.72 15.91
N ASN A 6 -21.18 -1.69 15.02
CA ASN A 6 -22.10 -2.82 15.23
C ASN A 6 -21.68 -3.69 16.42
N ARG A 7 -20.38 -3.96 16.58
CA ARG A 7 -19.83 -4.65 17.75
C ARG A 7 -20.10 -3.88 19.04
N ALA A 8 -19.84 -2.56 19.05
CA ALA A 8 -20.11 -1.71 20.21
C ALA A 8 -21.59 -1.71 20.57
N PHE A 9 -22.49 -1.66 19.57
CA PHE A 9 -23.93 -1.75 19.78
C PHE A 9 -24.37 -3.03 20.50
N TYR A 10 -23.69 -4.15 20.22
CA TYR A 10 -23.92 -5.42 20.92
C TYR A 10 -23.06 -5.60 22.20
N GLY A 11 -22.40 -4.56 22.68
CA GLY A 11 -21.58 -4.61 23.89
C GLY A 11 -20.22 -5.27 23.74
N PHE A 12 -19.76 -5.52 22.49
CA PHE A 12 -18.44 -6.04 22.20
C PHE A 12 -17.46 -4.91 21.92
N TYR A 13 -16.94 -4.30 22.96
CA TYR A 13 -15.97 -3.23 22.87
C TYR A 13 -14.57 -3.74 22.55
N MET A 14 -13.71 -2.87 22.02
CA MET A 14 -12.27 -3.10 21.91
C MET A 14 -11.66 -3.09 23.32
N GLY A 15 -11.95 -4.15 24.07
CA GLY A 15 -11.40 -4.41 25.39
C GLY A 15 -10.26 -5.39 25.25
N GLY A 16 -9.07 -4.96 25.28
CA GLY A 16 -7.90 -5.79 25.17
C GLY A 16 -6.68 -4.92 25.01
N ASP A 17 -5.56 -5.49 24.81
CA ASP A 17 -4.29 -4.80 24.76
C ASP A 17 -4.22 -3.76 23.61
N THR A 18 -4.91 -2.63 23.83
CA THR A 18 -4.69 -1.40 23.06
C THR A 18 -3.39 -0.71 23.52
N GLY A 19 -2.45 -1.48 24.09
CA GLY A 19 -1.21 -0.97 24.66
C GLY A 19 -0.41 -0.11 23.69
N TYR A 20 -0.46 -0.45 22.39
CA TYR A 20 0.16 0.36 21.35
C TYR A 20 -0.58 1.67 21.04
N LEU A 21 -1.86 1.81 21.46
CA LEU A 21 -2.65 3.04 21.36
C LEU A 21 -2.54 3.88 22.64
N ARG A 22 -2.22 3.26 23.79
CA ARG A 22 -2.04 3.95 25.08
C ARG A 22 -0.74 4.76 25.07
N GLY A 23 -0.85 6.03 25.40
CA GLY A 23 0.32 6.94 25.51
C GLY A 23 0.63 7.74 24.24
N ARG A 24 -0.14 7.60 23.17
CA ARG A 24 -0.12 8.54 22.03
C ARG A 24 -1.00 9.74 22.34
N GLU A 25 -0.56 10.94 21.92
CA GLU A 25 -1.43 12.11 21.89
C GLU A 25 -2.69 11.80 21.10
N LYS A 26 -3.85 12.24 21.63
CA LYS A 26 -5.12 12.04 20.93
C LYS A 26 -5.09 12.79 19.60
N PRO A 27 -5.43 12.12 18.49
CA PRO A 27 -5.49 12.78 17.18
C PRO A 27 -6.47 13.96 17.20
N ASP A 28 -6.22 15.00 16.40
CA ASP A 28 -7.04 16.21 16.34
C ASP A 28 -8.54 15.94 16.08
N ASN A 29 -8.83 14.87 15.35
CA ASN A 29 -10.21 14.47 15.05
C ASN A 29 -10.86 13.58 16.13
N PHE A 30 -10.16 13.27 17.23
CA PHE A 30 -10.70 12.42 18.30
C PHE A 30 -11.93 13.04 18.95
N GLN A 31 -11.83 14.30 19.35
CA GLN A 31 -12.92 15.03 20.02
C GLN A 31 -14.15 15.15 19.10
N ILE A 32 -13.93 15.43 17.83
CA ILE A 32 -15.03 15.56 16.85
C ILE A 32 -15.79 14.23 16.72
N ILE A 33 -15.07 13.11 16.62
CA ILE A 33 -15.70 11.79 16.50
C ILE A 33 -16.41 11.42 17.81
N GLU A 34 -15.81 11.69 18.96
CA GLU A 34 -16.42 11.47 20.26
C GLU A 34 -17.73 12.25 20.42
N GLU A 35 -17.75 13.52 20.04
CA GLU A 35 -18.94 14.38 20.10
C GLU A 35 -20.06 13.87 19.16
N ILE A 36 -19.70 13.45 17.93
CA ILE A 36 -20.67 12.87 16.99
C ILE A 36 -21.28 11.61 17.57
N LEU A 37 -20.48 10.70 18.10
CA LEU A 37 -20.97 9.43 18.67
C LEU A 37 -21.83 9.65 19.92
N LYS A 38 -21.46 10.60 20.77
CA LYS A 38 -22.28 11.00 21.93
C LYS A 38 -23.62 11.58 21.52
N ARG A 39 -23.64 12.41 20.47
CA ARG A 39 -24.89 13.00 19.96
C ARG A 39 -25.85 11.95 19.39
N GLU A 40 -25.28 10.91 18.77
CA GLU A 40 -26.05 9.80 18.22
C GLU A 40 -26.32 8.69 19.26
N GLU A 41 -26.04 8.96 20.54
CA GLU A 41 -26.25 8.04 21.68
C GLU A 41 -25.53 6.68 21.52
N ILE A 42 -24.44 6.64 20.73
CA ILE A 42 -23.65 5.43 20.52
C ILE A 42 -22.59 5.32 21.62
N GLN A 43 -22.73 4.30 22.46
CA GLN A 43 -21.74 4.01 23.50
C GLN A 43 -20.54 3.29 22.89
N VAL A 44 -19.37 3.88 23.05
CA VAL A 44 -18.08 3.34 22.61
C VAL A 44 -16.99 3.63 23.63
N THR A 45 -15.93 2.85 23.62
CA THR A 45 -14.73 3.11 24.42
C THR A 45 -13.77 4.04 23.68
N GLU A 46 -12.81 4.62 24.40
CA GLU A 46 -11.73 5.39 23.81
C GLU A 46 -10.94 4.55 22.78
N GLY A 47 -10.72 3.27 23.07
CA GLY A 47 -10.08 2.31 22.15
C GLY A 47 -10.84 2.14 20.84
N ASP A 48 -12.16 2.09 20.88
CA ASP A 48 -13.00 1.99 19.68
C ASP A 48 -12.87 3.25 18.81
N ILE A 49 -12.85 4.44 19.43
CA ILE A 49 -12.67 5.71 18.71
C ILE A 49 -11.29 5.76 18.05
N LEU A 50 -10.23 5.43 18.78
CA LEU A 50 -8.86 5.41 18.25
C LEU A 50 -8.73 4.41 17.11
N TYR A 51 -9.33 3.23 17.23
CA TYR A 51 -9.35 2.23 16.17
C TYR A 51 -10.12 2.72 14.94
N MET A 52 -11.26 3.36 15.10
CA MET A 52 -11.99 3.97 13.99
C MET A 52 -11.18 5.05 13.29
N ILE A 53 -10.50 5.92 14.04
CA ILE A 53 -9.60 6.94 13.46
C ILE A 53 -8.48 6.29 12.67
N MET A 54 -7.87 5.24 13.22
CA MET A 54 -6.83 4.48 12.56
C MET A 54 -7.32 3.90 11.23
N LEU A 55 -8.49 3.26 11.20
CA LEU A 55 -9.10 2.74 9.98
C LEU A 55 -9.43 3.84 8.97
N LEU A 56 -9.94 4.99 9.44
CA LEU A 56 -10.21 6.14 8.58
C LEU A 56 -8.93 6.67 7.93
N ASN A 57 -7.86 6.77 8.69
CA ASN A 57 -6.56 7.22 8.16
C ASN A 57 -5.96 6.22 7.18
N ALA A 58 -6.12 4.91 7.45
CA ALA A 58 -5.69 3.85 6.56
C ALA A 58 -6.52 3.76 5.27
N SER A 59 -7.78 4.18 5.31
CA SER A 59 -8.72 4.12 4.19
C SER A 59 -8.89 5.45 3.44
N LYS A 60 -8.22 6.53 3.88
CA LYS A 60 -8.30 7.83 3.22
C LYS A 60 -7.97 7.68 1.74
N LYS A 61 -9.01 7.63 0.95
CA LYS A 61 -8.92 7.74 -0.50
C LYS A 61 -8.34 9.10 -0.86
N ILE A 62 -7.38 9.08 -1.66
CA ILE A 62 -6.43 10.03 -2.22
C ILE A 62 -6.99 11.39 -2.73
N LYS A 63 -8.29 11.58 -2.83
CA LYS A 63 -8.88 12.87 -3.24
C LYS A 63 -8.79 13.86 -2.08
N GLY A 64 -7.75 14.70 -2.07
CA GLY A 64 -7.59 15.82 -1.17
C GLY A 64 -6.61 15.61 0.00
N ILE A 65 -5.77 14.58 -0.02
CA ILE A 65 -4.64 14.55 0.89
C ILE A 65 -3.67 15.64 0.43
N SER A 66 -3.78 16.81 1.04
CA SER A 66 -2.65 17.73 1.14
C SER A 66 -1.46 16.88 1.59
N LEU A 67 -0.40 16.88 0.81
CA LEU A 67 0.90 16.41 1.28
C LEU A 67 1.22 17.34 2.45
N GLU A 68 0.83 16.92 3.65
CA GLU A 68 1.33 17.59 4.83
C GLU A 68 2.83 17.51 4.71
N ASN A 69 3.50 18.64 4.68
CA ASN A 69 4.95 18.77 4.45
C ASN A 69 5.73 18.23 5.66
N THR A 70 5.33 17.06 6.16
CA THR A 70 5.98 16.39 7.27
C THR A 70 7.32 15.80 6.80
N ILE A 71 8.22 15.60 7.75
CA ILE A 71 9.50 14.92 7.48
C ILE A 71 9.25 13.50 6.94
N GLU A 72 8.20 12.84 7.43
CA GLU A 72 7.82 11.50 7.00
C GLU A 72 7.29 11.48 5.56
N ASP A 73 6.47 12.46 5.17
CA ASP A 73 5.97 12.59 3.80
C ASP A 73 7.12 12.80 2.81
N ARG A 74 8.11 13.60 3.17
CA ARG A 74 9.32 13.78 2.35
C ARG A 74 10.13 12.51 2.23
N LYS A 75 10.29 11.74 3.32
CA LYS A 75 10.92 10.42 3.30
C LYS A 75 10.21 9.47 2.34
N ILE A 76 8.88 9.39 2.43
CA ILE A 76 8.07 8.52 1.56
C ILE A 76 8.19 8.95 0.10
N MET A 77 8.15 10.24 -0.18
CA MET A 77 8.31 10.78 -1.53
C MET A 77 9.68 10.41 -2.12
N MET A 78 10.75 10.64 -1.38
CA MET A 78 12.11 10.29 -1.83
C MET A 78 12.28 8.78 -2.02
N ALA A 79 11.77 7.98 -1.09
CA ALA A 79 11.79 6.52 -1.20
C ALA A 79 11.00 6.04 -2.43
N THR A 80 9.82 6.60 -2.68
CA THR A 80 9.01 6.26 -3.86
C THR A 80 9.77 6.56 -5.16
N GLN A 81 10.40 7.71 -5.25
CA GLN A 81 11.20 8.06 -6.43
C GLN A 81 12.35 7.07 -6.64
N SER A 82 13.07 6.72 -5.56
CA SER A 82 14.16 5.75 -5.64
C SER A 82 13.65 4.34 -5.98
N LEU A 83 12.53 3.91 -5.42
CA LEU A 83 11.87 2.62 -5.75
C LEU A 83 11.54 2.54 -7.24
N ILE A 84 10.95 3.59 -7.79
CA ILE A 84 10.59 3.65 -9.21
C ILE A 84 11.85 3.63 -10.09
N GLN A 85 12.87 4.42 -9.73
CA GLN A 85 14.14 4.43 -10.46
C GLN A 85 14.80 3.05 -10.48
N GLU A 86 14.84 2.37 -9.34
CA GLU A 86 15.43 1.04 -9.22
C GLU A 86 14.62 0.00 -10.01
N PHE A 87 13.28 0.08 -9.97
CA PHE A 87 12.42 -0.75 -10.80
C PHE A 87 12.72 -0.57 -12.29
N CYS A 88 12.77 0.67 -12.77
CA CYS A 88 13.10 0.98 -14.16
C CYS A 88 14.52 0.52 -14.55
N ARG A 89 15.48 0.64 -13.64
CA ARG A 89 16.86 0.16 -13.84
C ARG A 89 16.91 -1.36 -14.03
N ILE A 90 16.16 -2.11 -13.21
CA ILE A 90 16.12 -3.59 -13.27
C ILE A 90 15.38 -4.04 -14.52
N THR A 91 14.24 -3.43 -14.82
CA THR A 91 13.37 -3.82 -15.94
C THR A 91 13.83 -3.30 -17.30
N LYS A 92 14.83 -2.39 -17.31
CA LYS A 92 15.34 -1.73 -18.53
C LYS A 92 14.27 -0.92 -19.27
N ILE A 93 13.27 -0.40 -18.55
CA ILE A 93 12.29 0.50 -19.14
C ILE A 93 12.82 1.93 -19.11
N ASP A 94 12.66 2.65 -20.23
CA ASP A 94 12.89 4.09 -20.28
C ASP A 94 11.78 4.83 -19.56
N MET A 95 12.16 5.62 -18.58
CA MET A 95 11.25 6.31 -17.69
C MET A 95 10.56 7.50 -18.37
N LYS A 96 9.48 7.26 -19.07
CA LYS A 96 8.47 8.28 -19.36
C LYS A 96 7.38 8.19 -18.31
N ILE A 97 7.71 8.51 -17.06
CA ILE A 97 6.74 8.41 -15.95
C ILE A 97 5.73 9.52 -16.13
N GLY A 98 4.49 9.13 -16.37
CA GLY A 98 3.35 10.01 -16.12
C GLY A 98 3.35 10.40 -14.63
N GLN A 99 3.21 11.67 -14.30
CA GLN A 99 3.15 12.13 -12.91
C GLN A 99 2.11 11.37 -12.09
N ASP A 100 1.07 10.86 -12.74
CA ASP A 100 -0.05 10.18 -12.09
C ASP A 100 0.34 8.87 -11.42
N ILE A 101 1.09 7.98 -12.10
CA ILE A 101 1.45 6.68 -11.53
C ILE A 101 2.43 6.82 -10.36
N SER A 102 3.38 7.75 -10.45
CA SER A 102 4.32 8.05 -9.37
C SER A 102 3.58 8.52 -8.11
N THR A 103 2.59 9.39 -8.29
CA THR A 103 1.72 9.86 -7.20
C THR A 103 0.90 8.72 -6.61
N GLN A 104 0.35 7.84 -7.44
CA GLN A 104 -0.43 6.69 -6.99
C GLN A 104 0.43 5.73 -6.15
N ILE A 105 1.65 5.40 -6.60
CA ILE A 105 2.59 4.56 -5.85
C ILE A 105 2.93 5.21 -4.50
N MET A 106 3.26 6.51 -4.50
CA MET A 106 3.57 7.24 -3.27
C MET A 106 2.41 7.20 -2.27
N MET A 107 1.21 7.42 -2.73
CA MET A 107 0.02 7.44 -1.88
C MET A 107 -0.31 6.05 -1.35
N HIS A 108 -0.15 5.01 -2.17
CA HIS A 108 -0.28 3.63 -1.73
C HIS A 108 0.74 3.30 -0.64
N LEU A 109 2.01 3.61 -0.86
CA LEU A 109 3.08 3.36 0.11
C LEU A 109 2.85 4.13 1.43
N LYS A 110 2.38 5.37 1.37
CA LYS A 110 2.02 6.14 2.57
C LYS A 110 0.99 5.40 3.42
N VAL A 111 -0.06 4.90 2.77
CA VAL A 111 -1.12 4.15 3.46
C VAL A 111 -0.63 2.78 3.94
N ALA A 112 0.16 2.08 3.13
CA ALA A 112 0.74 0.78 3.49
C ALA A 112 1.66 0.90 4.72
N ILE A 113 2.59 1.85 4.72
CA ILE A 113 3.49 2.11 5.85
C ILE A 113 2.70 2.46 7.11
N TYR A 114 1.65 3.28 6.99
CA TYR A 114 0.77 3.59 8.11
C TYR A 114 0.10 2.34 8.68
N ARG A 115 -0.45 1.46 7.82
CA ARG A 115 -1.05 0.18 8.24
C ARG A 115 -0.03 -0.68 8.97
N LEU A 116 1.13 -0.88 8.39
CA LEU A 116 2.18 -1.72 8.95
C LEU A 116 2.66 -1.23 10.32
N LYS A 117 2.88 0.08 10.47
CA LYS A 117 3.25 0.69 11.75
C LYS A 117 2.17 0.58 12.82
N ASN A 118 0.93 0.42 12.43
CA ASN A 118 -0.21 0.29 13.35
C ASN A 118 -0.75 -1.14 13.41
N HIS A 119 -0.01 -2.13 12.87
CA HIS A 119 -0.37 -3.55 12.87
C HIS A 119 -1.78 -3.82 12.31
N ILE A 120 -2.17 -3.07 11.27
CA ILE A 120 -3.41 -3.27 10.53
C ILE A 120 -3.15 -4.27 9.42
N GLU A 121 -3.64 -5.47 9.58
CA GLU A 121 -3.60 -6.48 8.54
C GLU A 121 -4.70 -6.25 7.51
N ILE A 122 -4.39 -6.51 6.26
CA ILE A 122 -5.34 -6.49 5.15
C ILE A 122 -5.25 -7.80 4.39
N GLU A 123 -6.39 -8.21 3.86
CA GLU A 123 -6.46 -9.32 2.92
C GLU A 123 -6.31 -8.80 1.50
N ASN A 124 -5.65 -9.58 0.66
CA ASN A 124 -5.60 -9.35 -0.78
C ASN A 124 -6.12 -10.60 -1.49
N PRO A 125 -7.39 -10.61 -1.89
CA PRO A 125 -8.00 -11.79 -2.53
C PRO A 125 -7.35 -12.12 -3.90
N LEU A 126 -6.63 -11.17 -4.49
CA LEU A 126 -5.94 -11.36 -5.77
C LEU A 126 -4.46 -11.72 -5.61
N MET A 127 -3.98 -11.95 -4.38
CA MET A 127 -2.55 -12.15 -4.11
C MET A 127 -1.96 -13.30 -4.92
N GLU A 128 -2.61 -14.45 -4.94
CA GLU A 128 -2.13 -15.62 -5.69
C GLU A 128 -2.22 -15.40 -7.21
N ASP A 129 -3.28 -14.76 -7.69
CA ASP A 129 -3.42 -14.42 -9.10
C ASP A 129 -2.32 -13.45 -9.56
N ILE A 130 -1.98 -12.45 -8.74
CA ILE A 130 -0.90 -11.50 -9.02
C ILE A 130 0.45 -12.20 -9.03
N LYS A 131 0.73 -13.06 -8.06
CA LYS A 131 1.97 -13.85 -8.02
C LYS A 131 2.13 -14.72 -9.27
N TYR A 132 1.02 -15.32 -9.74
CA TYR A 132 1.06 -16.18 -10.92
C TYR A 132 1.16 -15.40 -12.21
N SER A 133 0.33 -14.39 -12.41
CA SER A 133 0.23 -13.64 -13.67
C SER A 133 1.34 -12.61 -13.86
N SER A 134 1.87 -12.05 -12.80
CA SER A 134 2.87 -10.96 -12.79
C SER A 134 4.14 -11.34 -12.01
N LEU A 135 4.52 -12.62 -12.04
CA LEU A 135 5.63 -13.17 -11.25
C LEU A 135 6.92 -12.34 -11.38
N PHE A 136 7.27 -11.93 -12.59
CA PHE A 136 8.48 -11.15 -12.83
C PHE A 136 8.45 -9.80 -12.10
N VAL A 137 7.35 -9.06 -12.23
CA VAL A 137 7.17 -7.76 -11.56
C VAL A 137 7.05 -7.94 -10.06
N TYR A 138 6.36 -9.01 -9.61
CA TYR A 138 6.21 -9.33 -8.18
C TYR A 138 7.57 -9.58 -7.51
N GLU A 139 8.43 -10.39 -8.08
CA GLU A 139 9.75 -10.67 -7.50
C GLU A 139 10.65 -9.44 -7.46
N ILE A 140 10.59 -8.59 -8.48
CA ILE A 140 11.31 -7.31 -8.47
C ILE A 140 10.75 -6.39 -7.37
N THR A 141 9.43 -6.24 -7.29
CA THR A 141 8.76 -5.42 -6.27
C THR A 141 9.13 -5.88 -4.86
N LYS A 142 9.07 -7.18 -4.61
CA LYS A 142 9.45 -7.80 -3.34
C LYS A 142 10.90 -7.48 -2.97
N LYS A 143 11.82 -7.63 -3.92
CA LYS A 143 13.23 -7.33 -3.71
C LYS A 143 13.45 -5.86 -3.37
N ILE A 144 12.84 -4.96 -4.14
CA ILE A 144 13.02 -3.52 -3.95
C ILE A 144 12.42 -3.08 -2.61
N LEU A 145 11.19 -3.47 -2.29
CA LEU A 145 10.54 -3.09 -1.03
C LEU A 145 11.35 -3.53 0.19
N LYS A 146 11.99 -4.69 0.14
CA LYS A 146 12.83 -5.20 1.23
C LYS A 146 13.97 -4.27 1.59
N GLU A 147 14.54 -3.55 0.62
CA GLU A 147 15.63 -2.58 0.86
C GLU A 147 15.16 -1.36 1.68
N TYR A 148 13.85 -1.10 1.71
CA TYR A 148 13.26 0.04 2.41
C TYR A 148 12.62 -0.30 3.77
N GLU A 149 12.53 -1.60 4.12
CA GLU A 149 11.97 -2.04 5.40
C GLU A 149 12.65 -1.37 6.60
N ALA A 150 13.98 -1.34 6.61
CA ALA A 150 14.75 -0.71 7.68
C ALA A 150 14.56 0.82 7.75
N MET A 151 14.31 1.48 6.61
CA MET A 151 14.11 2.94 6.57
C MET A 151 12.82 3.35 7.28
N PHE A 152 11.78 2.53 7.18
CA PHE A 152 10.46 2.81 7.72
C PHE A 152 10.16 2.04 9.01
N ASP A 153 11.06 1.16 9.43
CA ASP A 153 10.87 0.25 10.57
C ASP A 153 9.59 -0.60 10.40
N VAL A 154 9.45 -1.24 9.25
CA VAL A 154 8.32 -2.11 8.88
C VAL A 154 8.82 -3.33 8.14
N VAL A 155 7.98 -4.37 8.08
CA VAL A 155 8.15 -5.54 7.19
C VAL A 155 6.97 -5.59 6.24
N PHE A 156 7.22 -5.66 4.93
CA PHE A 156 6.15 -5.76 3.95
C PHE A 156 5.68 -7.20 3.80
N PRO A 157 4.45 -7.53 4.23
CA PRO A 157 3.88 -8.86 4.01
C PRO A 157 3.53 -9.05 2.53
N GLU A 158 3.34 -10.30 2.12
CA GLU A 158 3.03 -10.66 0.73
C GLU A 158 1.77 -9.97 0.20
N THR A 159 0.80 -9.69 1.05
CA THR A 159 -0.42 -8.93 0.70
C THR A 159 -0.10 -7.50 0.24
N GLU A 160 0.75 -6.78 0.96
CA GLU A 160 1.17 -5.42 0.59
C GLU A 160 2.13 -5.43 -0.61
N ILE A 161 3.00 -6.43 -0.72
CA ILE A 161 3.85 -6.62 -1.90
C ILE A 161 2.98 -6.82 -3.15
N ALA A 162 1.95 -7.67 -3.08
CA ALA A 162 1.03 -7.89 -4.19
C ALA A 162 0.26 -6.62 -4.59
N TYR A 163 -0.25 -5.86 -3.62
CA TYR A 163 -0.89 -4.57 -3.93
C TYR A 163 0.09 -3.58 -4.59
N THR A 164 1.32 -3.50 -4.09
CA THR A 164 2.35 -2.62 -4.70
C THR A 164 2.73 -3.10 -6.09
N THR A 165 2.76 -4.41 -6.32
CA THR A 165 3.01 -5.02 -7.63
C THR A 165 2.01 -4.56 -8.69
N MET A 166 0.73 -4.40 -8.35
CA MET A 166 -0.28 -3.92 -9.30
C MET A 166 0.08 -2.53 -9.88
N TYR A 167 0.61 -1.64 -9.06
CA TYR A 167 1.05 -0.32 -9.53
C TYR A 167 2.31 -0.42 -10.41
N PHE A 168 3.26 -1.25 -10.01
CA PHE A 168 4.47 -1.48 -10.83
C PHE A 168 4.16 -2.23 -12.12
N GLU A 169 3.17 -3.12 -12.12
CA GLU A 169 2.69 -3.78 -13.34
C GLU A 169 2.09 -2.76 -14.32
N THR A 170 1.29 -1.83 -13.83
CA THR A 170 0.76 -0.73 -14.65
C THR A 170 1.91 0.09 -15.25
N LEU A 171 2.88 0.47 -14.43
CA LEU A 171 4.07 1.18 -14.89
C LEU A 171 4.85 0.38 -15.93
N PHE A 172 5.00 -0.92 -15.72
CA PHE A 172 5.69 -1.82 -16.63
C PHE A 172 4.97 -1.89 -17.99
N GLN A 173 3.68 -2.16 -17.99
CA GLN A 173 2.88 -2.31 -19.20
C GLN A 173 2.79 -1.03 -20.03
N GLU A 174 2.59 0.13 -19.40
CA GLU A 174 2.54 1.42 -20.08
C GLU A 174 3.83 1.74 -20.83
N ASN A 175 4.97 1.30 -20.32
CA ASN A 175 6.28 1.58 -20.92
C ASN A 175 6.81 0.43 -21.78
N TYR A 176 6.39 -0.81 -21.52
CA TYR A 176 6.82 -2.01 -22.26
C TYR A 176 6.20 -2.06 -23.68
N ASN A 177 4.95 -1.64 -23.81
CA ASN A 177 4.23 -1.68 -25.10
C ASN A 177 4.74 -0.66 -26.12
N MET A 178 5.69 0.18 -25.79
CA MET A 178 6.13 1.22 -26.70
C MET A 178 7.19 0.80 -27.73
N ASN A 179 7.99 -0.27 -27.56
CA ASN A 179 9.09 -0.56 -28.51
C ASN A 179 9.72 -1.96 -28.45
N LEU A 180 8.99 -3.04 -28.28
CA LEU A 180 9.61 -4.37 -28.35
C LEU A 180 9.21 -5.16 -29.59
N THR A 181 10.10 -5.14 -30.58
CA THR A 181 10.26 -6.26 -31.51
C THR A 181 11.02 -7.37 -30.77
N VAL A 182 10.31 -8.41 -30.35
CA VAL A 182 10.95 -9.61 -29.80
C VAL A 182 11.41 -10.48 -30.95
N ASN A 183 12.72 -10.60 -31.15
CA ASN A 183 13.28 -11.59 -32.06
C ASN A 183 13.20 -12.97 -31.39
N VAL A 184 12.27 -13.79 -31.83
CA VAL A 184 12.11 -15.17 -31.36
C VAL A 184 12.88 -16.12 -32.28
N ILE A 185 13.86 -16.82 -31.73
CA ILE A 185 14.51 -17.94 -32.41
C ILE A 185 13.82 -19.22 -31.95
N VAL A 186 13.06 -19.84 -32.85
CA VAL A 186 12.46 -21.15 -32.60
C VAL A 186 13.44 -22.23 -33.04
N VAL A 187 13.97 -23.00 -32.11
CA VAL A 187 14.85 -24.14 -32.42
C VAL A 187 14.03 -25.42 -32.24
N CYS A 188 13.78 -26.15 -33.29
CA CYS A 188 13.19 -27.48 -33.20
C CYS A 188 14.26 -28.56 -33.27
N ASN A 189 14.01 -29.70 -32.62
CA ASN A 189 14.96 -30.81 -32.54
C ASN A 189 15.15 -31.55 -33.89
N SER A 190 14.37 -31.22 -34.90
CA SER A 190 14.43 -31.80 -36.26
C SER A 190 15.30 -31.01 -37.26
N GLY A 191 15.88 -29.87 -36.85
CA GLY A 191 16.78 -29.08 -37.67
C GLY A 191 16.15 -28.39 -38.90
N LEU A 192 14.84 -28.41 -39.01
CA LEU A 192 14.11 -27.74 -40.09
C LEU A 192 13.52 -26.44 -39.57
N SER A 193 14.15 -25.31 -39.91
CA SER A 193 13.55 -23.99 -39.71
C SER A 193 12.74 -23.66 -40.96
N THR A 194 11.45 -23.60 -40.84
CA THR A 194 10.59 -22.91 -41.81
C THR A 194 10.29 -21.53 -41.24
N ALA A 195 10.83 -20.51 -41.87
CA ALA A 195 10.48 -19.12 -41.66
C ALA A 195 9.06 -18.85 -42.18
#